data_9f64fbd5fc4180277caa4363520cf275
#
_entry.id   9f64fbd5fc4180277caa4363520cf275
#
_cell.length_a   1.000
_cell.length_b   1.000
_cell.length_c   1.000
_cell.angle_alpha   90.00
_cell.angle_beta   90.00
_cell.angle_gamma   90.00
#
_symmetry.space_group_name_H-M   'P 1'
#
loop_
_entity.id
_entity.type
_entity.pdbx_description
1 polymer ?
#
loop_
_entity_poly.entity_id
_entity_poly.type
_entity_poly.pdbx_seq_one_letter_code
_entity_poly.pdbx_strand_id
1 'polypeptide(L)'
;MRRFLLCASALIAVTCAGLIAQKVTTPEEYAMLMKANAQANGAMNKAIGSGSYADARMQVATLRMNYMALQGFWADKKQIDALMILKDGLTRLDGLDKMLGAATVDQMAAQAAAKEFGGSTCGACHKAYREGDAQSGFKFKAGVL
;
A
#
# COMPACT_ATOMS: atom_id res chain seq x y z
N MET A 1 15.13 53.63 -30.20
CA MET A 1 15.77 52.79 -29.13
C MET A 1 14.87 51.56 -28.89
N ARG A 2 15.24 50.44 -29.50
CA ARG A 2 14.50 49.14 -29.41
C ARG A 2 15.07 48.34 -28.25
N ARG A 3 14.30 48.14 -27.17
CA ARG A 3 14.70 47.24 -26.07
C ARG A 3 14.26 45.81 -26.41
N PHE A 4 15.23 44.94 -26.69
CA PHE A 4 14.99 43.51 -26.79
C PHE A 4 14.88 42.92 -25.40
N LEU A 5 13.72 42.40 -25.05
CA LEU A 5 13.48 41.52 -23.88
C LEU A 5 13.81 40.11 -24.31
N LEU A 6 14.93 39.58 -23.80
CA LEU A 6 15.28 38.16 -23.88
C LEU A 6 14.51 37.40 -22.82
N CYS A 7 13.46 36.67 -23.21
CA CYS A 7 12.83 35.66 -22.37
C CYS A 7 13.71 34.42 -22.32
N ALA A 8 14.40 34.21 -21.21
CA ALA A 8 15.10 32.96 -20.93
C ALA A 8 14.06 31.92 -20.47
N SER A 9 13.72 30.99 -21.37
CA SER A 9 12.87 29.84 -21.04
C SER A 9 13.72 28.80 -20.31
N ALA A 10 13.57 28.71 -18.98
CA ALA A 10 14.15 27.64 -18.19
C ALA A 10 13.37 26.34 -18.44
N LEU A 11 13.95 25.41 -19.20
CA LEU A 11 13.45 24.04 -19.31
C LEU A 11 13.70 23.33 -17.98
N ILE A 12 12.66 23.14 -17.19
CA ILE A 12 12.69 22.26 -16.02
C ILE A 12 12.58 20.84 -16.57
N ALA A 13 13.72 20.13 -16.64
CA ALA A 13 13.74 18.70 -16.90
C ALA A 13 13.18 17.98 -15.66
N VAL A 14 11.91 17.57 -15.71
CA VAL A 14 11.33 16.67 -14.74
C VAL A 14 11.94 15.30 -15.01
N THR A 15 12.97 14.94 -14.24
CA THR A 15 13.49 13.59 -14.20
C THR A 15 12.44 12.70 -13.54
N CYS A 16 11.66 11.95 -14.32
CA CYS A 16 10.90 10.81 -13.84
C CYS A 16 11.90 9.77 -13.30
N ALA A 17 12.29 9.91 -12.04
CA ALA A 17 12.93 8.83 -11.33
C ALA A 17 11.89 7.70 -11.24
N GLY A 18 12.06 6.67 -12.09
CA GLY A 18 11.26 5.47 -12.03
C GLY A 18 11.33 4.92 -10.60
N LEU A 19 10.17 4.86 -9.93
CA LEU A 19 10.03 4.19 -8.64
C LEU A 19 10.32 2.70 -8.88
N ILE A 20 11.60 2.33 -8.79
CA ILE A 20 12.00 0.93 -8.67
C ILE A 20 11.40 0.49 -7.34
N ALA A 21 10.44 -0.43 -7.38
CA ALA A 21 9.89 -1.02 -6.16
C ALA A 21 11.05 -1.56 -5.32
N GLN A 22 11.31 -0.91 -4.18
CA GLN A 22 12.43 -1.27 -3.32
C GLN A 22 12.20 -2.70 -2.81
N LYS A 23 13.11 -3.62 -3.14
CA LYS A 23 13.02 -5.01 -2.67
C LYS A 23 13.19 -5.01 -1.15
N VAL A 24 12.19 -5.53 -0.45
CA VAL A 24 12.25 -5.77 1.01
C VAL A 24 13.06 -7.05 1.24
N THR A 25 14.14 -6.94 1.98
CA THR A 25 15.06 -8.06 2.24
C THR A 25 15.30 -8.31 3.73
N THR A 26 15.18 -7.28 4.56
CA THR A 26 15.42 -7.37 6.00
C THR A 26 14.15 -7.23 6.84
N PRO A 27 14.13 -7.73 8.09
CA PRO A 27 13.04 -7.51 9.01
C PRO A 27 12.77 -6.03 9.31
N GLU A 28 13.80 -5.19 9.32
CA GLU A 28 13.71 -3.76 9.57
C GLU A 28 13.00 -3.04 8.41
N GLU A 29 13.38 -3.35 7.16
CA GLU A 29 12.70 -2.85 5.96
C GLU A 29 11.24 -3.31 5.93
N TYR A 30 11.00 -4.58 6.30
CA TYR A 30 9.65 -5.11 6.43
C TYR A 30 8.84 -4.32 7.46
N ALA A 31 9.40 -4.03 8.64
CA ALA A 31 8.73 -3.27 9.69
C ALA A 31 8.41 -1.83 9.26
N MET A 32 9.33 -1.18 8.53
CA MET A 32 9.07 0.15 7.95
C MET A 32 7.92 0.12 6.95
N LEU A 33 7.88 -0.90 6.09
CA LEU A 33 6.81 -1.05 5.11
C LEU A 33 5.47 -1.35 5.77
N MET A 34 5.45 -2.10 6.89
CA MET A 34 4.24 -2.32 7.68
C MET A 34 3.69 -1.02 8.30
N LYS A 35 4.56 -0.11 8.76
CA LYS A 35 4.15 1.23 9.23
C LYS A 35 3.53 2.04 8.08
N ALA A 36 4.15 2.04 6.91
CA ALA A 36 3.61 2.70 5.73
C ALA A 36 2.25 2.12 5.31
N ASN A 37 2.08 0.79 5.36
CA ASN A 37 0.81 0.13 5.09
C ASN A 37 -0.28 0.52 6.10
N ALA A 38 0.05 0.61 7.39
CA ALA A 38 -0.91 1.04 8.40
C ALA A 38 -1.39 2.48 8.15
N GLN A 39 -0.46 3.40 7.80
CA GLN A 39 -0.78 4.78 7.46
C GLN A 39 -1.65 4.86 6.19
N ALA A 40 -1.27 4.17 5.12
CA ALA A 40 -2.01 4.16 3.87
C ALA A 40 -3.42 3.56 4.05
N ASN A 41 -3.55 2.46 4.81
CA ASN A 41 -4.84 1.85 5.11
C ASN A 41 -5.74 2.79 5.93
N GLY A 42 -5.19 3.48 6.93
CA GLY A 42 -5.92 4.48 7.71
C GLY A 42 -6.39 5.66 6.86
N ALA A 43 -5.50 6.20 6.01
CA ALA A 43 -5.80 7.28 5.08
C ALA A 43 -6.86 6.87 4.03
N MET A 44 -6.75 5.66 3.49
CA MET A 44 -7.75 5.09 2.57
C MET A 44 -9.13 5.05 3.20
N ASN A 45 -9.25 4.47 4.40
CA ASN A 45 -10.55 4.37 5.09
C ASN A 45 -11.14 5.75 5.40
N LYS A 46 -10.30 6.71 5.84
CA LYS A 46 -10.73 8.09 6.09
C LYS A 46 -11.23 8.75 4.79
N ALA A 47 -10.50 8.60 3.69
CA ALA A 47 -10.85 9.17 2.40
C ALA A 47 -12.17 8.57 1.85
N ILE A 48 -12.38 7.26 1.96
CA ILE A 48 -13.67 6.62 1.62
C ILE A 48 -14.79 7.21 2.47
N GLY A 49 -14.58 7.33 3.79
CA GLY A 49 -15.58 7.87 4.72
C GLY A 49 -15.98 9.31 4.43
N SER A 50 -15.06 10.12 3.91
CA SER A 50 -15.30 11.52 3.52
C SER A 50 -15.75 11.72 2.06
N GLY A 51 -15.87 10.66 1.27
CA GLY A 51 -16.20 10.75 -0.15
C GLY A 51 -15.04 11.23 -1.05
N SER A 52 -13.82 11.30 -0.52
CA SER A 52 -12.62 11.71 -1.27
C SER A 52 -12.06 10.52 -2.05
N TYR A 53 -12.81 10.01 -3.03
CA TYR A 53 -12.49 8.75 -3.71
C TYR A 53 -11.19 8.77 -4.51
N ALA A 54 -10.82 9.93 -5.06
CA ALA A 54 -9.52 10.08 -5.74
C ALA A 54 -8.36 9.87 -4.76
N ASP A 55 -8.44 10.44 -3.56
CA ASP A 55 -7.42 10.26 -2.51
C ASP A 55 -7.42 8.80 -2.01
N ALA A 56 -8.58 8.19 -1.86
CA ALA A 56 -8.69 6.77 -1.50
C ALA A 56 -7.98 5.88 -2.52
N ARG A 57 -8.17 6.12 -3.82
CA ARG A 57 -7.47 5.39 -4.90
C ARG A 57 -5.95 5.57 -4.86
N MET A 58 -5.45 6.76 -4.52
CA MET A 58 -4.00 6.95 -4.34
C MET A 58 -3.46 6.08 -3.20
N GLN A 59 -4.21 5.93 -2.11
CA GLN A 59 -3.81 5.04 -1.02
C GLN A 59 -3.91 3.56 -1.40
N VAL A 60 -4.90 3.17 -2.18
CA VAL A 60 -4.99 1.81 -2.76
C VAL A 60 -3.77 1.51 -3.62
N ALA A 61 -3.36 2.44 -4.49
CA ALA A 61 -2.16 2.29 -5.32
C ALA A 61 -0.89 2.15 -4.46
N THR A 62 -0.76 2.93 -3.38
CA THR A 62 0.34 2.81 -2.41
C THR A 62 0.36 1.43 -1.75
N LEU A 63 -0.78 0.95 -1.26
CA LEU A 63 -0.90 -0.38 -0.68
C LEU A 63 -0.52 -1.48 -1.67
N ARG A 64 -0.98 -1.37 -2.94
CA ARG A 64 -0.60 -2.32 -4.00
C ARG A 64 0.91 -2.38 -4.21
N MET A 65 1.57 -1.25 -4.35
CA MET A 65 3.04 -1.20 -4.52
C MET A 65 3.76 -1.85 -3.33
N ASN A 66 3.33 -1.55 -2.13
CA ASN A 66 3.90 -2.11 -0.92
C ASN A 66 3.70 -3.64 -0.83
N TYR A 67 2.52 -4.14 -1.19
CA TYR A 67 2.23 -5.57 -1.22
C TYR A 67 3.07 -6.30 -2.28
N MET A 68 3.29 -5.70 -3.44
CA MET A 68 4.20 -6.25 -4.45
C MET A 68 5.64 -6.33 -3.94
N ALA A 69 6.12 -5.30 -3.21
CA ALA A 69 7.45 -5.32 -2.60
C ALA A 69 7.62 -6.43 -1.55
N LEU A 70 6.55 -6.79 -0.82
CA LEU A 70 6.57 -7.86 0.18
C LEU A 70 6.67 -9.26 -0.42
N GLN A 71 6.26 -9.47 -1.69
CA GLN A 71 6.29 -10.80 -2.30
C GLN A 71 7.69 -11.39 -2.33
N GLY A 72 8.71 -10.58 -2.64
CA GLY A 72 10.11 -11.02 -2.65
C GLY A 72 10.57 -11.51 -1.28
N PHE A 73 10.23 -10.78 -0.22
CA PHE A 73 10.58 -11.15 1.16
C PHE A 73 10.03 -12.54 1.55
N TRP A 74 8.75 -12.79 1.27
CA TRP A 74 8.11 -14.07 1.60
C TRP A 74 8.51 -15.21 0.67
N ALA A 75 8.83 -14.91 -0.60
CA ALA A 75 9.36 -15.91 -1.53
C ALA A 75 10.74 -16.38 -1.10
N ASP A 76 11.64 -15.48 -0.69
CA ASP A 76 12.97 -15.82 -0.19
C ASP A 76 12.90 -16.70 1.08
N LYS A 77 11.83 -16.58 1.87
CA LYS A 77 11.56 -17.38 3.07
C LYS A 77 10.71 -18.63 2.79
N LYS A 78 10.33 -18.89 1.54
CA LYS A 78 9.52 -20.02 1.10
C LYS A 78 8.17 -20.14 1.82
N GLN A 79 7.60 -19.02 2.27
CA GLN A 79 6.31 -18.95 2.96
C GLN A 79 5.17 -18.84 1.94
N ILE A 80 4.72 -19.99 1.41
CA ILE A 80 3.73 -20.06 0.34
C ILE A 80 2.37 -19.47 0.76
N ASP A 81 1.94 -19.73 1.98
CA ASP A 81 0.68 -19.20 2.52
C ASP A 81 0.71 -17.67 2.67
N ALA A 82 1.85 -17.07 3.05
CA ALA A 82 2.02 -15.62 3.03
C ALA A 82 1.87 -15.05 1.61
N LEU A 83 2.45 -15.72 0.61
CA LEU A 83 2.31 -15.33 -0.80
C LEU A 83 0.86 -15.42 -1.28
N MET A 84 0.12 -16.45 -0.84
CA MET A 84 -1.31 -16.59 -1.14
C MET A 84 -2.14 -15.46 -0.51
N ILE A 85 -1.87 -15.11 0.75
CA ILE A 85 -2.54 -13.97 1.43
C ILE A 85 -2.24 -12.65 0.70
N LEU A 86 -0.98 -12.42 0.28
CA LEU A 86 -0.61 -11.21 -0.47
C LEU A 86 -1.31 -11.15 -1.83
N LYS A 87 -1.40 -12.27 -2.55
CA LYS A 87 -2.10 -12.36 -3.84
C LYS A 87 -3.59 -12.05 -3.68
N ASP A 88 -4.25 -12.62 -2.67
CA ASP A 88 -5.65 -12.31 -2.35
C ASP A 88 -5.81 -10.83 -2.01
N GLY A 89 -4.92 -10.27 -1.20
CA GLY A 89 -4.91 -8.86 -0.85
C GLY A 89 -4.79 -7.94 -2.07
N LEU A 90 -3.92 -8.27 -3.03
CA LEU A 90 -3.80 -7.52 -4.30
C LEU A 90 -5.09 -7.58 -5.11
N THR A 91 -5.73 -8.75 -5.19
CA THR A 91 -7.03 -8.90 -5.87
C THR A 91 -8.12 -8.04 -5.23
N ARG A 92 -8.15 -7.98 -3.88
CA ARG A 92 -9.10 -7.13 -3.15
C ARG A 92 -8.86 -5.64 -3.37
N LEU A 93 -7.58 -5.22 -3.39
CA LEU A 93 -7.20 -3.84 -3.70
C LEU A 93 -7.59 -3.45 -5.13
N ASP A 94 -7.44 -4.35 -6.11
CA ASP A 94 -7.88 -4.13 -7.49
C ASP A 94 -9.40 -3.98 -7.58
N GLY A 95 -10.15 -4.81 -6.84
CA GLY A 95 -11.60 -4.69 -6.72
C GLY A 95 -12.02 -3.35 -6.12
N LEU A 96 -11.35 -2.93 -5.05
CA LEU A 96 -11.62 -1.66 -4.38
C LEU A 96 -11.30 -0.46 -5.27
N ASP A 97 -10.17 -0.48 -5.99
CA ASP A 97 -9.83 0.57 -6.96
C ASP A 97 -10.90 0.73 -8.04
N LYS A 98 -11.40 -0.39 -8.57
CA LYS A 98 -12.47 -0.40 -9.55
C LYS A 98 -13.78 0.19 -8.99
N MET A 99 -14.14 -0.15 -7.75
CA MET A 99 -15.34 0.40 -7.09
C MET A 99 -15.20 1.91 -6.89
N LEU A 100 -14.05 2.38 -6.42
CA LEU A 100 -13.76 3.81 -6.18
C LEU A 100 -13.61 4.62 -7.47
N GLY A 101 -13.33 3.97 -8.60
CA GLY A 101 -13.24 4.60 -9.92
C GLY A 101 -14.54 4.61 -10.71
N ALA A 102 -15.64 4.08 -10.17
CA ALA A 102 -16.94 4.05 -10.84
C ALA A 102 -17.51 5.47 -10.99
N ALA A 103 -18.34 5.68 -12.03
CA ALA A 103 -19.02 6.96 -12.25
C ALA A 103 -19.91 7.39 -11.06
N THR A 104 -20.49 6.40 -10.37
CA THR A 104 -21.20 6.58 -9.11
C THR A 104 -20.64 5.57 -8.12
N VAL A 105 -20.04 6.06 -7.03
CA VAL A 105 -19.45 5.20 -6.01
C VAL A 105 -20.49 4.86 -4.95
N ASP A 106 -20.70 3.56 -4.74
CA ASP A 106 -21.39 3.08 -3.54
C ASP A 106 -20.42 3.12 -2.35
N GLN A 107 -20.54 4.16 -1.55
CA GLN A 107 -19.67 4.38 -0.39
C GLN A 107 -19.76 3.26 0.64
N MET A 108 -20.96 2.74 0.89
CA MET A 108 -21.14 1.66 1.88
C MET A 108 -20.47 0.37 1.41
N ALA A 109 -20.63 0.02 0.14
CA ALA A 109 -19.95 -1.13 -0.44
C ALA A 109 -18.42 -0.96 -0.44
N ALA A 110 -17.91 0.23 -0.76
CA ALA A 110 -16.48 0.52 -0.69
C ALA A 110 -15.91 0.43 0.74
N GLN A 111 -16.64 0.94 1.75
CA GLN A 111 -16.26 0.79 3.16
C GLN A 111 -16.24 -0.68 3.60
N ALA A 112 -17.24 -1.46 3.18
CA ALA A 112 -17.29 -2.90 3.50
C ALA A 112 -16.11 -3.64 2.87
N ALA A 113 -15.78 -3.36 1.60
CA ALA A 113 -14.64 -3.96 0.90
C ALA A 113 -13.28 -3.57 1.55
N ALA A 114 -13.13 -2.32 1.97
CA ALA A 114 -11.92 -1.85 2.67
C ALA A 114 -11.76 -2.52 4.05
N LYS A 115 -12.85 -2.68 4.79
CA LYS A 115 -12.87 -3.42 6.07
C LYS A 115 -12.51 -4.89 5.87
N GLU A 116 -13.06 -5.52 4.85
CA GLU A 116 -12.78 -6.91 4.51
C GLU A 116 -11.31 -7.11 4.13
N PHE A 117 -10.73 -6.23 3.31
CA PHE A 117 -9.30 -6.22 3.03
C PHE A 117 -8.47 -6.16 4.31
N GLY A 118 -8.79 -5.26 5.25
CA GLY A 118 -8.11 -5.16 6.54
C GLY A 118 -8.19 -6.45 7.36
N GLY A 119 -9.38 -7.08 7.44
CA GLY A 119 -9.59 -8.30 8.22
C GLY A 119 -8.97 -9.54 7.59
N SER A 120 -9.30 -9.81 6.33
CA SER A 120 -8.91 -11.06 5.65
C SER A 120 -7.47 -11.05 5.11
N THR A 121 -6.86 -9.89 4.94
CA THR A 121 -5.47 -9.80 4.46
C THR A 121 -4.52 -9.37 5.56
N CYS A 122 -4.66 -8.13 6.10
CA CYS A 122 -3.77 -7.66 7.17
C CYS A 122 -3.93 -8.52 8.43
N GLY A 123 -5.16 -8.79 8.84
CA GLY A 123 -5.47 -9.60 10.02
C GLY A 123 -5.00 -11.05 9.89
N ALA A 124 -5.23 -11.68 8.74
CA ALA A 124 -4.80 -13.06 8.50
C ALA A 124 -3.27 -13.20 8.57
N CYS A 125 -2.52 -12.31 7.89
CA CYS A 125 -1.06 -12.31 7.90
C CYS A 125 -0.52 -12.05 9.31
N HIS A 126 -1.05 -11.05 10.03
CA HIS A 126 -0.64 -10.76 11.40
C HIS A 126 -0.92 -11.92 12.35
N LYS A 127 -2.07 -12.58 12.23
CA LYS A 127 -2.40 -13.76 13.03
C LYS A 127 -1.42 -14.91 12.78
N ALA A 128 -1.01 -15.13 11.54
CA ALA A 128 -0.13 -16.23 11.17
C ALA A 128 1.33 -15.97 11.60
N TYR A 129 1.85 -14.75 11.39
CA TYR A 129 3.28 -14.48 11.40
C TYR A 129 3.77 -13.50 12.45
N ARG A 130 2.87 -12.75 13.11
CA ARG A 130 3.25 -11.69 14.05
C ARG A 130 2.89 -12.06 15.48
N GLU A 131 3.77 -11.73 16.41
CA GLU A 131 3.53 -11.75 17.85
C GLU A 131 3.92 -10.42 18.51
N GLY A 132 3.61 -10.29 19.81
CA GLY A 132 3.81 -9.05 20.56
C GLY A 132 2.63 -8.09 20.39
N ASP A 133 2.76 -6.93 21.00
CA ASP A 133 1.75 -5.87 21.04
C ASP A 133 2.40 -4.47 20.94
N ALA A 134 1.61 -3.41 21.11
CA ALA A 134 2.10 -2.04 21.03
C ALA A 134 3.05 -1.68 22.19
N GLN A 135 2.97 -2.34 23.33
CA GLN A 135 3.79 -2.10 24.51
C GLN A 135 5.12 -2.86 24.44
N SER A 136 5.08 -4.14 24.04
CA SER A 136 6.25 -5.02 23.95
C SER A 136 6.96 -4.94 22.59
N GLY A 137 6.34 -4.26 21.63
CA GLY A 137 6.75 -4.23 20.22
C GLY A 137 6.27 -5.46 19.44
N PHE A 138 6.10 -5.27 18.14
CA PHE A 138 5.72 -6.34 17.22
C PHE A 138 6.95 -7.00 16.63
N LYS A 139 6.96 -8.33 16.58
CA LYS A 139 8.02 -9.15 15.98
C LYS A 139 7.44 -10.33 15.23
N PHE A 140 8.25 -10.99 14.44
CA PHE A 140 7.88 -12.27 13.83
C PHE A 140 7.81 -13.37 14.89
N LYS A 141 6.88 -14.31 14.73
CA LYS A 141 6.84 -15.53 15.53
C LYS A 141 8.11 -16.36 15.34
N ALA A 142 8.45 -17.15 16.32
CA ALA A 142 9.57 -18.09 16.23
C ALA A 142 9.43 -19.01 15.01
N GLY A 143 10.51 -19.22 14.28
CA GLY A 143 10.56 -20.11 13.09
C GLY A 143 9.99 -19.51 11.81
N VAL A 144 9.62 -18.24 11.77
CA VAL A 144 9.14 -17.56 10.55
C VAL A 144 10.29 -17.03 9.69
N LEU A 145 11.39 -16.61 10.31
CA LEU A 145 12.57 -16.04 9.64
C LEU A 145 13.74 -17.01 9.60
#